data_ad324adb699832d64e8f78f291f1376a
#
_entry.id   ad324adb699832d64e8f78f291f1376a
#
_cell.length_a   1.000
_cell.length_b   1.000
_cell.length_c   1.000
_cell.angle_alpha   90.00
_cell.angle_beta   90.00
_cell.angle_gamma   90.00
#
_symmetry.space_group_name_H-M   'P 1'
#
loop_
_entity.id
_entity.type
_entity.pdbx_description
1 polymer ?
#
loop_
_entity_poly.entity_id
_entity_poly.type
_entity_poly.pdbx_seq_one_letter_code
_entity_poly.pdbx_strand_id
1 'polypeptide(L)'
;MFIYKWPADKKNDTGIVSQHSSCNVHGGGISSYADNPSGAGQSLVECLDQALRDVPKDRHTGTPLYLGATAGMRLLNLTRPEAAANVLAAVTRTLTQYPFHFRGARILSGQDEGVFGWVTANYLLEKFIKYGWVGQWFQPRKGTLGAMDLGGASTQITFETASPAEDPANEVQLRLYGQHYRVYTHSFLCYGRDQVLQRLLAGALQTHGPHPCWPRGYSAQVQLQDVYDSPCTAAQGPLTFNSSASISLSGSSEPALCRSLVSQLFNFSSCHFSQCSFNGVFQPPVTGSFIAFSAFFYTVDFLRTVMGLPVATLQQLEVATTTLCSQTWSELQARAPGERAHLPNYCAGATFMHQLLSRGYGFDERAFSGVTFQNKAGDTAVGWALGYMLNLTNLIPADPPGLRKGTDFSSWVVLLLLFAAVLLAALVLLLRQARSAKSPGAI
;
A
#
# COMPACT_ATOMS: atom_id res chain seq x y z
N MET A 1 -5.84 9.64 9.06
CA MET A 1 -5.71 10.83 8.20
C MET A 1 -4.25 11.16 8.01
N PHE A 2 -3.83 11.61 6.83
CA PHE A 2 -2.45 12.04 6.53
C PHE A 2 -2.48 13.47 6.00
N ILE A 3 -1.55 14.29 6.45
CA ILE A 3 -1.34 15.64 5.93
C ILE A 3 0.01 15.63 5.21
N TYR A 4 -0.01 15.99 3.94
CA TYR A 4 1.17 16.03 3.09
C TYR A 4 1.57 17.46 2.79
N LYS A 5 2.87 17.69 2.66
CA LYS A 5 3.46 18.99 2.36
C LYS A 5 4.46 18.86 1.20
N TRP A 6 4.46 19.82 0.32
CA TRP A 6 5.44 19.93 -0.76
C TRP A 6 5.81 21.40 -1.00
N PRO A 7 7.02 21.70 -1.53
CA PRO A 7 7.39 23.05 -1.91
C PRO A 7 6.43 23.60 -2.96
N ALA A 8 5.99 24.88 -2.81
CA ALA A 8 5.12 25.53 -3.76
C ALA A 8 5.82 25.83 -5.09
N ASP A 9 7.16 25.90 -5.08
CA ASP A 9 7.96 26.19 -6.27
C ASP A 9 8.20 24.90 -7.08
N LYS A 10 7.46 24.78 -8.19
CA LYS A 10 7.65 23.70 -9.17
C LYS A 10 8.89 23.89 -10.06
N LYS A 11 9.71 24.94 -9.84
CA LYS A 11 10.87 25.26 -10.73
C LYS A 11 11.84 24.12 -10.88
N ASN A 12 11.87 23.16 -9.95
CA ASN A 12 12.78 22.03 -9.99
C ASN A 12 12.11 20.68 -10.13
N ASP A 13 10.76 20.57 -10.36
CA ASP A 13 10.00 19.30 -10.41
C ASP A 13 10.34 18.27 -9.30
N THR A 14 11.05 18.69 -8.31
CA THR A 14 11.60 17.90 -7.22
C THR A 14 10.88 18.18 -5.92
N GLY A 15 9.70 18.79 -6.00
CA GLY A 15 8.84 18.91 -4.84
C GLY A 15 8.45 17.52 -4.35
N ILE A 16 9.38 16.83 -3.67
CA ILE A 16 9.10 15.59 -3.01
C ILE A 16 8.03 15.90 -1.98
N VAL A 17 6.87 15.29 -2.18
CA VAL A 17 5.80 15.33 -1.20
C VAL A 17 6.25 14.54 0.02
N SER A 18 6.22 15.16 1.19
CA SER A 18 6.54 14.53 2.46
C SER A 18 5.30 14.51 3.35
N GLN A 19 5.20 13.52 4.21
CA GLN A 19 4.20 13.50 5.26
C GLN A 19 4.56 14.55 6.32
N HIS A 20 3.64 15.50 6.54
CA HIS A 20 3.81 16.52 7.56
C HIS A 20 3.33 16.04 8.92
N SER A 21 2.14 15.44 8.94
CA SER A 21 1.56 14.85 10.15
C SER A 21 0.58 13.74 9.80
N SER A 22 0.20 12.96 10.80
CA SER A 22 -0.83 11.93 10.69
C SER A 22 -1.69 11.90 11.95
N CYS A 23 -2.91 11.45 11.77
CA CYS A 23 -3.87 11.22 12.85
C CYS A 23 -4.57 9.90 12.62
N ASN A 24 -4.54 9.03 13.62
CA ASN A 24 -5.32 7.78 13.60
C ASN A 24 -6.71 8.05 14.18
N VAL A 25 -7.74 7.78 13.38
CA VAL A 25 -9.12 7.85 13.84
C VAL A 25 -9.37 6.73 14.83
N HIS A 26 -9.90 7.07 15.99
CA HIS A 26 -10.28 6.07 17.01
C HIS A 26 -11.54 5.32 16.60
N GLY A 27 -11.59 4.04 16.96
CA GLY A 27 -12.71 3.14 16.64
C GLY A 27 -12.45 2.30 15.38
N GLY A 28 -13.50 1.71 14.87
CA GLY A 28 -13.45 0.90 13.65
C GLY A 28 -13.38 1.74 12.38
N GLY A 29 -13.11 1.10 11.23
CA GLY A 29 -13.25 1.75 9.93
C GLY A 29 -14.68 2.27 9.70
N ILE A 30 -14.82 3.24 8.78
CA ILE A 30 -16.15 3.88 8.56
C ILE A 30 -17.25 2.88 8.17
N SER A 31 -16.92 1.73 7.63
CA SER A 31 -17.87 0.65 7.33
C SER A 31 -18.54 0.04 8.56
N SER A 32 -17.92 0.15 9.75
CA SER A 32 -18.51 -0.33 11.00
C SER A 32 -19.67 0.55 11.49
N TYR A 33 -19.87 1.72 10.89
CA TYR A 33 -20.97 2.64 11.21
C TYR A 33 -22.18 2.48 10.29
N ALA A 34 -22.37 1.32 9.68
CA ALA A 34 -23.48 1.05 8.77
C ALA A 34 -24.86 1.33 9.40
N ASP A 35 -25.02 1.04 10.70
CA ASP A 35 -26.25 1.26 11.46
C ASP A 35 -26.28 2.60 12.23
N ASN A 36 -25.17 3.33 12.22
CA ASN A 36 -25.03 4.65 12.81
C ASN A 36 -24.20 5.57 11.91
N PRO A 37 -24.69 5.97 10.73
CA PRO A 37 -23.91 6.78 9.77
C PRO A 37 -23.37 8.10 10.33
N SER A 38 -24.09 8.75 11.24
CA SER A 38 -23.64 9.97 11.90
C SER A 38 -22.37 9.75 12.72
N GLY A 39 -22.22 8.57 13.32
CA GLY A 39 -21.00 8.18 14.04
C GLY A 39 -19.77 8.13 13.16
N ALA A 40 -19.92 7.75 11.88
CA ALA A 40 -18.81 7.79 10.93
C ALA A 40 -18.26 9.21 10.72
N GLY A 41 -19.14 10.19 10.55
CA GLY A 41 -18.73 11.61 10.46
C GLY A 41 -18.09 12.10 11.77
N GLN A 42 -18.71 11.79 12.90
CA GLN A 42 -18.22 12.21 14.23
C GLN A 42 -16.84 11.62 14.56
N SER A 43 -16.54 10.39 14.13
CA SER A 43 -15.23 9.76 14.37
C SER A 43 -14.06 10.51 13.72
N LEU A 44 -14.32 11.32 12.70
CA LEU A 44 -13.31 12.09 11.97
C LEU A 44 -12.97 13.44 12.62
N VAL A 45 -13.83 13.95 13.52
CA VAL A 45 -13.75 15.33 14.05
C VAL A 45 -12.42 15.59 14.74
N GLU A 46 -11.96 14.70 15.60
CA GLU A 46 -10.69 14.86 16.31
C GLU A 46 -9.51 15.06 15.35
N CYS A 47 -9.44 14.22 14.31
CA CYS A 47 -8.37 14.32 13.30
C CYS A 47 -8.53 15.58 12.42
N LEU A 48 -9.74 15.99 12.11
CA LEU A 48 -9.98 17.22 11.36
C LEU A 48 -9.64 18.46 12.18
N ASP A 49 -9.92 18.45 13.48
CA ASP A 49 -9.49 19.51 14.41
C ASP A 49 -7.97 19.57 14.56
N GLN A 50 -7.29 18.41 14.55
CA GLN A 50 -5.84 18.38 14.45
C GLN A 50 -5.36 19.01 13.16
N ALA A 51 -6.01 18.72 12.02
CA ALA A 51 -5.65 19.32 10.73
C ALA A 51 -5.76 20.85 10.74
N LEU A 52 -6.76 21.42 11.44
CA LEU A 52 -6.87 22.87 11.61
C LEU A 52 -5.66 23.48 12.35
N ARG A 53 -5.04 22.73 13.24
CA ARG A 53 -3.84 23.18 13.97
C ARG A 53 -2.56 22.99 13.16
N ASP A 54 -2.48 21.87 12.41
CA ASP A 54 -1.27 21.47 11.69
C ASP A 54 -1.09 22.25 10.36
N VAL A 55 -2.19 22.65 9.73
CA VAL A 55 -2.17 23.43 8.49
C VAL A 55 -2.28 24.92 8.82
N PRO A 56 -1.38 25.79 8.34
CA PRO A 56 -1.47 27.23 8.55
C PRO A 56 -2.82 27.80 8.06
N LYS A 57 -3.40 28.71 8.84
CA LYS A 57 -4.75 29.23 8.62
C LYS A 57 -4.94 29.88 7.23
N ASP A 58 -3.91 30.55 6.73
CA ASP A 58 -3.89 31.17 5.39
C ASP A 58 -3.85 30.13 4.25
N ARG A 59 -3.61 28.87 4.56
CA ARG A 59 -3.55 27.75 3.61
C ARG A 59 -4.80 26.87 3.63
N HIS A 60 -5.71 27.03 4.60
CA HIS A 60 -6.88 26.16 4.74
C HIS A 60 -7.69 26.06 3.45
N THR A 61 -8.11 27.20 2.87
CA THR A 61 -8.97 27.23 1.68
C THR A 61 -8.30 26.70 0.41
N GLY A 62 -6.96 26.73 0.36
CA GLY A 62 -6.17 26.19 -0.74
C GLY A 62 -5.75 24.73 -0.55
N THR A 63 -5.99 24.15 0.63
CA THR A 63 -5.61 22.76 0.94
C THR A 63 -6.72 21.80 0.50
N PRO A 64 -6.48 20.93 -0.49
CA PRO A 64 -7.48 19.95 -0.91
C PRO A 64 -7.66 18.87 0.15
N LEU A 65 -8.90 18.47 0.37
CA LEU A 65 -9.29 17.40 1.29
C LEU A 65 -9.99 16.29 0.52
N TYR A 66 -9.48 15.07 0.63
CA TYR A 66 -10.03 13.89 -0.02
C TYR A 66 -10.31 12.80 1.02
N LEU A 67 -11.32 11.99 0.76
CA LEU A 67 -11.51 10.75 1.50
C LEU A 67 -11.57 9.57 0.52
N GLY A 68 -10.70 8.59 0.72
CA GLY A 68 -10.77 7.28 0.08
C GLY A 68 -11.21 6.22 1.10
N ALA A 69 -12.10 5.34 0.69
CA ALA A 69 -12.51 4.18 1.47
C ALA A 69 -12.21 2.91 0.68
N THR A 70 -11.78 1.86 1.35
CA THR A 70 -11.28 0.66 0.70
C THR A 70 -12.18 -0.57 0.95
N ALA A 71 -11.61 -1.74 1.12
CA ALA A 71 -12.31 -3.02 1.12
C ALA A 71 -13.46 -3.13 2.12
N GLY A 72 -13.37 -2.55 3.31
CA GLY A 72 -14.48 -2.55 4.28
C GLY A 72 -15.74 -1.91 3.71
N MET A 73 -15.60 -0.77 3.03
CA MET A 73 -16.72 -0.12 2.36
C MET A 73 -17.14 -0.84 1.08
N ARG A 74 -16.21 -1.52 0.37
CA ARG A 74 -16.58 -2.39 -0.77
C ARG A 74 -17.48 -3.54 -0.31
N LEU A 75 -17.15 -4.21 0.80
CA LEU A 75 -17.97 -5.27 1.39
C LEU A 75 -19.34 -4.76 1.84
N LEU A 76 -19.37 -3.63 2.53
CA LEU A 76 -20.63 -3.00 2.93
C LEU A 76 -21.52 -2.65 1.72
N ASN A 77 -20.91 -2.10 0.67
CA ASN A 77 -21.64 -1.73 -0.55
C ASN A 77 -22.18 -2.94 -1.32
N LEU A 78 -21.53 -4.09 -1.24
CA LEU A 78 -22.01 -5.33 -1.85
C LEU A 78 -23.27 -5.89 -1.15
N THR A 79 -23.33 -5.75 0.16
CA THR A 79 -24.42 -6.34 0.98
C THR A 79 -25.52 -5.34 1.33
N ARG A 80 -25.16 -4.09 1.60
CA ARG A 80 -26.04 -3.02 2.06
C ARG A 80 -25.70 -1.70 1.37
N PRO A 81 -25.97 -1.54 0.06
CA PRO A 81 -25.57 -0.37 -0.72
C PRO A 81 -26.13 0.96 -0.19
N GLU A 82 -27.36 0.95 0.32
CA GLU A 82 -27.96 2.14 0.95
C GLU A 82 -27.23 2.56 2.22
N ALA A 83 -26.84 1.59 3.07
CA ALA A 83 -26.05 1.88 4.26
C ALA A 83 -24.68 2.46 3.89
N ALA A 84 -24.01 1.90 2.88
CA ALA A 84 -22.76 2.43 2.37
C ALA A 84 -22.91 3.88 1.87
N ALA A 85 -23.96 4.17 1.11
CA ALA A 85 -24.27 5.52 0.65
C ALA A 85 -24.54 6.49 1.81
N ASN A 86 -25.29 6.06 2.82
CA ASN A 86 -25.58 6.86 4.01
C ASN A 86 -24.34 7.18 4.83
N VAL A 87 -23.42 6.22 4.98
CA VAL A 87 -22.13 6.43 5.64
C VAL A 87 -21.29 7.46 4.87
N LEU A 88 -21.14 7.32 3.55
CA LEU A 88 -20.42 8.29 2.72
C LEU A 88 -21.04 9.68 2.78
N ALA A 89 -22.38 9.77 2.76
CA ALA A 89 -23.08 11.05 2.88
C ALA A 89 -22.83 11.71 4.25
N ALA A 90 -22.84 10.94 5.34
CA ALA A 90 -22.55 11.46 6.68
C ALA A 90 -21.11 11.97 6.80
N VAL A 91 -20.15 11.22 6.30
CA VAL A 91 -18.74 11.62 6.23
C VAL A 91 -18.57 12.87 5.39
N THR A 92 -19.19 12.95 4.23
CA THR A 92 -19.18 14.14 3.36
C THR A 92 -19.71 15.38 4.08
N ARG A 93 -20.85 15.26 4.79
CA ARG A 93 -21.39 16.37 5.57
C ARG A 93 -20.42 16.89 6.62
N THR A 94 -19.70 16.00 7.31
CA THR A 94 -18.69 16.40 8.30
C THR A 94 -17.51 17.11 7.62
N LEU A 95 -16.96 16.53 6.55
CA LEU A 95 -15.79 17.08 5.85
C LEU A 95 -16.06 18.47 5.24
N THR A 96 -17.29 18.72 4.75
CA THR A 96 -17.68 20.01 4.16
C THR A 96 -17.87 21.12 5.18
N GLN A 97 -17.92 20.82 6.48
CA GLN A 97 -17.99 21.83 7.55
C GLN A 97 -16.63 22.50 7.84
N TYR A 98 -15.54 21.89 7.36
CA TYR A 98 -14.19 22.38 7.59
C TYR A 98 -13.74 23.33 6.46
N PRO A 99 -12.85 24.30 6.75
CA PRO A 99 -12.45 25.34 5.79
C PRO A 99 -11.51 24.84 4.69
N PHE A 100 -11.32 23.53 4.57
CA PHE A 100 -10.51 22.92 3.54
C PHE A 100 -11.29 22.80 2.23
N HIS A 101 -10.56 22.73 1.11
CA HIS A 101 -11.16 22.51 -0.20
C HIS A 101 -11.55 21.05 -0.37
N PHE A 102 -12.73 20.67 0.10
CA PHE A 102 -13.23 19.30 -0.04
C PHE A 102 -13.44 18.92 -1.50
N ARG A 103 -12.83 17.82 -1.92
CA ARG A 103 -12.77 17.34 -3.31
C ARG A 103 -13.50 16.00 -3.53
N GLY A 104 -14.08 15.44 -2.49
CA GLY A 104 -14.93 14.27 -2.59
C GLY A 104 -14.52 13.12 -1.64
N ALA A 105 -15.50 12.25 -1.44
CA ALA A 105 -15.36 10.98 -0.73
C ALA A 105 -15.78 9.85 -1.68
N ARG A 106 -14.97 8.81 -1.82
CA ARG A 106 -15.30 7.68 -2.68
C ARG A 106 -14.79 6.35 -2.16
N ILE A 107 -15.46 5.27 -2.57
CA ILE A 107 -14.96 3.90 -2.39
C ILE A 107 -13.99 3.61 -3.55
N LEU A 108 -12.75 3.28 -3.20
CA LEU A 108 -11.72 2.91 -4.19
C LEU A 108 -11.97 1.48 -4.66
N SER A 109 -11.75 1.24 -5.95
CA SER A 109 -11.68 -0.12 -6.48
C SER A 109 -10.45 -0.85 -5.90
N GLY A 110 -10.47 -2.17 -5.92
CA GLY A 110 -9.30 -2.94 -5.49
C GLY A 110 -8.08 -2.71 -6.37
N GLN A 111 -8.30 -2.46 -7.66
CA GLN A 111 -7.27 -2.10 -8.64
C GLN A 111 -6.65 -0.74 -8.32
N ASP A 112 -7.48 0.28 -8.03
CA ASP A 112 -7.02 1.61 -7.62
C ASP A 112 -6.16 1.52 -6.36
N GLU A 113 -6.62 0.77 -5.35
CA GLU A 113 -5.91 0.58 -4.08
C GLU A 113 -4.50 -0.01 -4.31
N GLY A 114 -4.39 -1.06 -5.12
CA GLY A 114 -3.12 -1.69 -5.48
C GLY A 114 -2.20 -0.74 -6.26
N VAL A 115 -2.72 -0.08 -7.29
CA VAL A 115 -1.96 0.87 -8.11
C VAL A 115 -1.47 2.06 -7.29
N PHE A 116 -2.31 2.64 -6.42
CA PHE A 116 -1.89 3.77 -5.59
C PHE A 116 -0.85 3.37 -4.54
N GLY A 117 -0.93 2.16 -3.99
CA GLY A 117 0.12 1.60 -3.14
C GLY A 117 1.46 1.45 -3.88
N TRP A 118 1.43 0.92 -5.10
CA TRP A 118 2.59 0.79 -5.96
C TRP A 118 3.19 2.15 -6.35
N VAL A 119 2.35 3.12 -6.70
CA VAL A 119 2.78 4.51 -6.99
C VAL A 119 3.45 5.12 -5.77
N THR A 120 2.84 5.01 -4.57
CA THR A 120 3.44 5.51 -3.33
C THR A 120 4.82 4.94 -3.08
N ALA A 121 4.96 3.62 -3.14
CA ALA A 121 6.22 2.94 -2.87
C ALA A 121 7.34 3.39 -3.83
N ASN A 122 7.04 3.41 -5.13
CA ASN A 122 8.01 3.79 -6.15
C ASN A 122 8.31 5.29 -6.17
N TYR A 123 7.34 6.12 -5.79
CA TYR A 123 7.53 7.55 -5.63
C TYR A 123 8.48 7.86 -4.46
N LEU A 124 8.19 7.32 -3.28
CA LEU A 124 8.97 7.59 -2.06
C LEU A 124 10.39 7.02 -2.13
N LEU A 125 10.56 5.86 -2.76
CA LEU A 125 11.86 5.20 -2.92
C LEU A 125 12.60 5.63 -4.19
N GLU A 126 12.12 6.69 -4.85
CA GLU A 126 12.74 7.31 -6.03
C GLU A 126 13.03 6.33 -7.17
N LYS A 127 12.12 5.36 -7.38
CA LYS A 127 12.26 4.34 -8.43
C LYS A 127 11.76 4.81 -9.79
N PHE A 128 10.90 5.82 -9.84
CA PHE A 128 10.56 6.49 -11.08
C PHE A 128 11.73 7.32 -11.58
N ILE A 129 11.99 7.26 -12.89
CA ILE A 129 13.13 7.96 -13.48
C ILE A 129 12.88 9.47 -13.41
N LYS A 130 13.75 10.18 -12.68
CA LYS A 130 13.86 11.63 -12.75
C LYS A 130 14.87 11.95 -13.85
N TYR A 131 14.41 12.50 -14.98
CA TYR A 131 15.31 12.93 -16.04
C TYR A 131 16.03 14.22 -15.64
N GLY A 132 17.36 14.15 -15.43
CA GLY A 132 18.25 15.29 -15.51
C GLY A 132 18.82 15.40 -16.93
N TRP A 133 19.11 16.61 -17.40
CA TRP A 133 19.61 16.89 -18.76
C TRP A 133 20.89 16.10 -19.14
N VAL A 134 21.68 15.69 -18.15
CA VAL A 134 22.91 14.90 -18.32
C VAL A 134 22.67 13.39 -18.16
N GLY A 135 21.53 12.95 -17.61
CA GLY A 135 21.33 11.55 -17.23
C GLY A 135 20.72 10.65 -18.30
N GLN A 136 20.22 11.21 -19.41
CA GLN A 136 19.51 10.43 -20.45
C GLN A 136 20.41 9.42 -21.19
N TRP A 137 21.71 9.66 -21.24
CA TRP A 137 22.64 8.88 -22.05
C TRP A 137 23.35 7.74 -21.29
N PHE A 138 23.38 7.73 -19.96
CA PHE A 138 24.26 6.85 -19.20
C PHE A 138 23.66 6.16 -17.96
N GLN A 139 22.39 6.35 -17.63
CA GLN A 139 21.81 5.58 -16.52
C GLN A 139 20.87 4.48 -17.04
N PRO A 140 21.17 3.20 -16.74
CA PRO A 140 20.23 2.14 -16.99
C PRO A 140 18.93 2.39 -16.20
N ARG A 141 17.78 2.12 -16.82
CA ARG A 141 16.47 2.17 -16.20
C ARG A 141 16.50 1.41 -14.86
N LYS A 142 16.42 2.11 -13.73
CA LYS A 142 16.23 1.46 -12.44
C LYS A 142 14.83 0.83 -12.46
N GLY A 143 14.76 -0.48 -12.30
CA GLY A 143 13.48 -1.19 -12.23
C GLY A 143 12.62 -0.67 -11.08
N THR A 144 11.31 -0.68 -11.26
CA THR A 144 10.35 -0.39 -10.20
C THR A 144 10.31 -1.53 -9.19
N LEU A 145 9.88 -1.22 -7.95
CA LEU A 145 9.56 -2.22 -6.95
C LEU A 145 8.12 -2.71 -7.16
N GLY A 146 7.90 -4.01 -6.95
CA GLY A 146 6.56 -4.52 -6.68
C GLY A 146 6.06 -4.05 -5.31
N ALA A 147 4.77 -3.95 -5.15
CA ALA A 147 4.12 -3.53 -3.90
C ALA A 147 3.10 -4.57 -3.46
N MET A 148 3.12 -4.92 -2.19
CA MET A 148 2.15 -5.81 -1.55
C MET A 148 1.56 -5.13 -0.33
N ASP A 149 0.23 -5.03 -0.30
CA ASP A 149 -0.54 -4.47 0.81
C ASP A 149 -1.41 -5.56 1.43
N LEU A 150 -1.33 -5.76 2.73
CA LEU A 150 -2.22 -6.64 3.48
C LEU A 150 -3.08 -5.78 4.40
N GLY A 151 -4.24 -5.36 3.89
CA GLY A 151 -5.22 -4.61 4.66
C GLY A 151 -6.07 -5.48 5.57
N GLY A 152 -7.13 -4.88 6.14
CA GLY A 152 -8.07 -5.61 7.00
C GLY A 152 -9.01 -6.54 6.24
N ALA A 153 -9.52 -6.12 5.08
CA ALA A 153 -10.53 -6.87 4.32
C ALA A 153 -10.08 -7.33 2.93
N SER A 154 -8.96 -6.83 2.42
CA SER A 154 -8.36 -7.28 1.16
C SER A 154 -6.85 -7.27 1.20
N THR A 155 -6.22 -8.01 0.28
CA THR A 155 -4.78 -7.92 0.01
C THR A 155 -4.54 -7.62 -1.45
N GLN A 156 -3.55 -6.78 -1.75
CA GLN A 156 -3.14 -6.41 -3.09
C GLN A 156 -1.72 -6.87 -3.38
N ILE A 157 -1.49 -7.27 -4.64
CA ILE A 157 -0.17 -7.42 -5.22
C ILE A 157 -0.12 -6.66 -6.54
N THR A 158 0.90 -5.82 -6.70
CA THR A 158 1.02 -4.91 -7.85
C THR A 158 2.48 -4.78 -8.24
N PHE A 159 2.82 -5.05 -9.51
CA PHE A 159 4.19 -4.96 -10.00
C PHE A 159 4.26 -4.76 -11.53
N GLU A 160 5.33 -4.15 -12.00
CA GLU A 160 5.58 -3.93 -13.42
C GLU A 160 5.84 -5.27 -14.14
N THR A 161 5.28 -5.45 -15.33
CA THR A 161 5.48 -6.64 -16.16
C THR A 161 6.01 -6.28 -17.55
N ALA A 162 6.83 -7.17 -18.11
CA ALA A 162 7.33 -7.01 -19.48
C ALA A 162 6.31 -7.44 -20.53
N SER A 163 5.47 -8.42 -20.21
CA SER A 163 4.48 -8.99 -21.14
C SER A 163 3.06 -8.57 -20.75
N PRO A 164 2.15 -8.46 -21.73
CA PRO A 164 0.74 -8.24 -21.46
C PRO A 164 0.16 -9.34 -20.56
N ALA A 165 -0.79 -8.96 -19.69
CA ALA A 165 -1.52 -9.92 -18.89
C ALA A 165 -2.46 -10.74 -19.79
N GLU A 166 -2.56 -12.06 -19.53
CA GLU A 166 -3.54 -12.90 -20.21
C GLU A 166 -4.98 -12.51 -19.85
N ASP A 167 -5.17 -12.05 -18.62
CA ASP A 167 -6.42 -11.42 -18.20
C ASP A 167 -6.25 -9.90 -18.17
N PRO A 168 -6.86 -9.17 -19.14
CA PRO A 168 -6.78 -7.71 -19.18
C PRO A 168 -7.34 -7.00 -17.94
N ALA A 169 -8.21 -7.65 -17.18
CA ALA A 169 -8.74 -7.10 -15.92
C ALA A 169 -7.65 -6.92 -14.86
N ASN A 170 -6.52 -7.61 -15.00
CA ASN A 170 -5.39 -7.53 -14.08
C ASN A 170 -4.24 -6.65 -14.60
N GLU A 171 -4.44 -5.89 -15.67
CA GLU A 171 -3.45 -4.99 -16.23
C GLU A 171 -3.87 -3.53 -16.15
N VAL A 172 -2.95 -2.67 -15.77
CA VAL A 172 -3.09 -1.21 -15.85
C VAL A 172 -1.90 -0.64 -16.60
N GLN A 173 -2.17 0.24 -17.54
CA GLN A 173 -1.14 1.01 -18.23
C GLN A 173 -1.11 2.41 -17.65
N LEU A 174 0.06 2.82 -17.19
CA LEU A 174 0.31 4.12 -16.58
C LEU A 174 1.36 4.88 -17.38
N ARG A 175 1.17 6.19 -17.47
CA ARG A 175 2.20 7.09 -17.99
C ARG A 175 2.64 8.02 -16.85
N LEU A 176 3.85 7.79 -16.36
CA LEU A 176 4.41 8.54 -15.22
C LEU A 176 5.79 9.06 -15.63
N TYR A 177 6.06 10.35 -15.39
CA TYR A 177 7.31 10.99 -15.75
C TYR A 177 7.72 10.77 -17.22
N GLY A 178 6.74 10.76 -18.12
CA GLY A 178 6.97 10.51 -19.55
C GLY A 178 7.30 9.07 -19.93
N GLN A 179 7.30 8.14 -18.97
CA GLN A 179 7.52 6.71 -19.19
C GLN A 179 6.22 5.94 -19.14
N HIS A 180 6.12 4.91 -19.96
CA HIS A 180 5.02 3.96 -19.94
C HIS A 180 5.36 2.79 -19.04
N TYR A 181 4.45 2.47 -18.13
CA TYR A 181 4.53 1.33 -17.23
C TYR A 181 3.33 0.43 -17.49
N ARG A 182 3.62 -0.85 -17.75
CA ARG A 182 2.62 -1.92 -17.78
C ARG A 182 2.68 -2.60 -16.41
N VAL A 183 1.58 -2.53 -15.67
CA VAL A 183 1.52 -2.95 -14.28
C VAL A 183 0.46 -4.04 -14.13
N TYR A 184 0.88 -5.20 -13.65
CA TYR A 184 -0.04 -6.21 -13.14
C TYR A 184 -0.55 -5.76 -11.77
N THR A 185 -1.83 -5.87 -11.53
CA THR A 185 -2.43 -5.59 -10.21
C THR A 185 -3.64 -6.47 -9.97
N HIS A 186 -3.74 -7.03 -8.77
CA HIS A 186 -4.94 -7.70 -8.32
C HIS A 186 -5.20 -7.44 -6.84
N SER A 187 -6.48 -7.30 -6.48
CA SER A 187 -6.96 -7.16 -5.11
C SER A 187 -7.85 -8.33 -4.76
N PHE A 188 -7.42 -9.13 -3.80
CA PHE A 188 -8.18 -10.27 -3.29
C PHE A 188 -9.08 -9.82 -2.15
N LEU A 189 -10.33 -9.52 -2.45
CA LEU A 189 -11.35 -9.21 -1.45
C LEU A 189 -11.62 -10.44 -0.57
N CYS A 190 -11.87 -10.25 0.72
CA CYS A 190 -11.98 -11.30 1.74
C CYS A 190 -10.65 -11.99 2.13
N TYR A 191 -9.51 -11.51 1.64
CA TYR A 191 -8.17 -12.01 1.96
C TYR A 191 -7.31 -10.98 2.71
N GLY A 192 -7.91 -9.93 3.25
CA GLY A 192 -7.28 -9.09 4.27
C GLY A 192 -7.25 -9.80 5.62
N ARG A 193 -6.34 -9.34 6.50
CA ARG A 193 -6.08 -9.97 7.80
C ARG A 193 -7.36 -10.23 8.61
N ASP A 194 -8.19 -9.22 8.79
CA ASP A 194 -9.34 -9.33 9.70
C ASP A 194 -10.43 -10.25 9.13
N GLN A 195 -10.67 -10.21 7.81
CA GLN A 195 -11.59 -11.12 7.16
C GLN A 195 -11.07 -12.56 7.13
N VAL A 196 -9.77 -12.74 6.95
CA VAL A 196 -9.14 -14.07 7.06
C VAL A 196 -9.32 -14.66 8.46
N LEU A 197 -9.06 -13.86 9.51
CA LEU A 197 -9.28 -14.30 10.90
C LEU A 197 -10.74 -14.71 11.14
N GLN A 198 -11.68 -13.94 10.61
CA GLN A 198 -13.10 -14.26 10.70
C GLN A 198 -13.47 -15.54 9.95
N ARG A 199 -12.94 -15.75 8.75
CA ARG A 199 -13.13 -16.97 7.94
C ARG A 199 -12.53 -18.20 8.62
N LEU A 200 -11.34 -18.08 9.25
CA LEU A 200 -10.72 -19.14 10.03
C LEU A 200 -11.54 -19.49 11.28
N LEU A 201 -12.11 -18.47 11.92
CA LEU A 201 -13.01 -18.67 13.05
C LEU A 201 -14.28 -19.45 12.64
N ALA A 202 -14.89 -19.05 11.50
CA ALA A 202 -16.02 -19.79 10.92
C ALA A 202 -15.65 -21.26 10.61
N GLY A 203 -14.46 -21.49 10.03
CA GLY A 203 -13.96 -22.84 9.76
C GLY A 203 -13.72 -23.67 11.02
N ALA A 204 -13.14 -23.06 12.08
CA ALA A 204 -12.94 -23.73 13.35
C ALA A 204 -14.26 -24.14 14.03
N LEU A 205 -15.29 -23.29 13.96
CA LEU A 205 -16.62 -23.61 14.50
C LEU A 205 -17.27 -24.80 13.80
N GLN A 206 -17.03 -25.00 12.50
CA GLN A 206 -17.54 -26.16 11.76
C GLN A 206 -16.93 -27.50 12.24
N THR A 207 -15.72 -27.48 12.79
CA THR A 207 -15.06 -28.70 13.30
C THR A 207 -15.50 -29.11 14.69
N HIS A 208 -16.27 -28.26 15.39
CA HIS A 208 -16.72 -28.44 16.77
C HIS A 208 -15.57 -28.70 17.78
N GLY A 209 -14.34 -28.37 17.40
CA GLY A 209 -13.14 -28.51 18.23
C GLY A 209 -12.56 -27.15 18.66
N PRO A 210 -11.43 -27.16 19.36
CA PRO A 210 -10.72 -25.92 19.68
C PRO A 210 -10.15 -25.26 18.41
N HIS A 211 -9.90 -23.96 18.48
CA HIS A 211 -9.28 -23.21 17.38
C HIS A 211 -7.78 -23.52 17.32
N PRO A 212 -7.28 -24.18 16.26
CA PRO A 212 -5.90 -24.68 16.22
C PRO A 212 -4.85 -23.58 16.15
N CYS A 213 -5.19 -22.40 15.64
CA CYS A 213 -4.29 -21.26 15.57
C CYS A 213 -4.28 -20.40 16.84
N TRP A 214 -5.25 -20.56 17.73
CA TRP A 214 -5.24 -19.83 18.99
C TRP A 214 -4.34 -20.50 20.03
N PRO A 215 -3.68 -19.69 20.87
CA PRO A 215 -2.78 -20.25 21.87
C PRO A 215 -3.55 -21.05 22.94
N ARG A 216 -3.01 -22.19 23.30
CA ARG A 216 -3.53 -23.02 24.38
C ARG A 216 -3.56 -22.25 25.69
N GLY A 217 -4.68 -22.30 26.39
CA GLY A 217 -4.96 -21.51 27.58
C GLY A 217 -5.66 -20.16 27.30
N TYR A 218 -5.86 -19.82 26.03
CA TYR A 218 -6.74 -18.71 25.62
C TYR A 218 -8.15 -19.26 25.33
N SER A 219 -9.16 -18.49 25.71
CA SER A 219 -10.55 -18.75 25.32
C SER A 219 -11.31 -17.43 25.19
N ALA A 220 -12.30 -17.43 24.32
CA ALA A 220 -13.16 -16.26 24.09
C ALA A 220 -14.61 -16.71 23.85
N GLN A 221 -15.55 -15.82 24.23
CA GLN A 221 -16.94 -15.93 23.82
C GLN A 221 -17.07 -15.33 22.41
N VAL A 222 -17.53 -16.13 21.48
CA VAL A 222 -17.69 -15.77 20.07
C VAL A 222 -19.16 -15.65 19.75
N GLN A 223 -19.62 -14.47 19.36
CA GLN A 223 -20.99 -14.27 18.92
C GLN A 223 -21.15 -14.74 17.47
N LEU A 224 -22.15 -15.55 17.17
CA LEU A 224 -22.36 -16.11 15.83
C LEU A 224 -22.64 -15.01 14.80
N GLN A 225 -23.30 -13.94 15.21
CA GLN A 225 -23.49 -12.77 14.35
C GLN A 225 -22.17 -12.18 13.89
N ASP A 226 -21.22 -11.97 14.80
CA ASP A 226 -19.92 -11.39 14.46
C ASP A 226 -19.11 -12.27 13.49
N VAL A 227 -19.33 -13.60 13.54
CA VAL A 227 -18.67 -14.53 12.63
C VAL A 227 -19.26 -14.52 11.23
N TYR A 228 -20.61 -14.52 11.13
CA TYR A 228 -21.29 -14.76 9.85
C TYR A 228 -21.92 -13.53 9.21
N ASP A 229 -21.86 -12.35 9.86
CA ASP A 229 -22.36 -11.07 9.32
C ASP A 229 -21.32 -10.41 8.39
N SER A 230 -20.68 -11.21 7.56
CA SER A 230 -19.78 -10.73 6.50
C SER A 230 -20.03 -11.52 5.23
N PRO A 231 -20.02 -10.87 4.04
CA PRO A 231 -20.11 -11.59 2.78
C PRO A 231 -18.95 -12.57 2.58
N CYS A 232 -17.85 -12.41 3.31
CA CYS A 232 -16.71 -13.32 3.27
C CYS A 232 -16.93 -14.62 4.02
N THR A 233 -17.89 -14.70 4.93
CA THR A 233 -18.16 -15.84 5.81
C THR A 233 -19.60 -16.36 5.73
N ALA A 234 -20.49 -15.61 5.13
CA ALA A 234 -21.93 -15.96 5.07
C ALA A 234 -22.17 -17.37 4.51
N ALA A 235 -21.40 -17.78 3.49
CA ALA A 235 -21.52 -19.11 2.89
C ALA A 235 -21.02 -20.26 3.81
N GLN A 236 -20.27 -19.95 4.86
CA GLN A 236 -19.75 -20.93 5.83
C GLN A 236 -20.74 -21.13 7.01
N GLY A 237 -21.68 -20.21 7.17
CA GLY A 237 -22.67 -20.27 8.24
C GLY A 237 -23.74 -21.33 8.02
N PRO A 238 -24.41 -21.81 9.10
CA PRO A 238 -25.61 -22.61 8.98
C PRO A 238 -26.72 -21.78 8.34
N LEU A 239 -27.64 -22.44 7.62
CA LEU A 239 -28.77 -21.79 6.93
C LEU A 239 -29.62 -20.94 7.87
N THR A 240 -29.76 -21.38 9.12
CA THR A 240 -30.44 -20.64 10.20
C THR A 240 -29.59 -20.71 11.46
N PHE A 241 -29.34 -19.59 12.08
CA PHE A 241 -28.70 -19.53 13.40
C PHE A 241 -29.27 -18.39 14.23
N ASN A 242 -29.23 -18.56 15.55
CA ASN A 242 -29.59 -17.49 16.46
C ASN A 242 -28.41 -16.46 16.47
N SER A 243 -28.69 -15.30 15.93
CA SER A 243 -27.68 -14.21 15.85
C SER A 243 -27.14 -13.78 17.23
N SER A 244 -27.97 -13.87 18.27
CA SER A 244 -27.60 -13.54 19.65
C SER A 244 -26.84 -14.67 20.36
N ALA A 245 -26.72 -15.86 19.74
CA ALA A 245 -26.03 -16.98 20.37
C ALA A 245 -24.51 -16.74 20.40
N SER A 246 -23.89 -17.09 21.53
CA SER A 246 -22.46 -17.10 21.70
C SER A 246 -21.93 -18.50 22.01
N ILE A 247 -20.77 -18.80 21.50
CA ILE A 247 -20.08 -20.09 21.71
C ILE A 247 -18.75 -19.80 22.40
N SER A 248 -18.45 -20.55 23.46
CA SER A 248 -17.11 -20.53 24.08
C SER A 248 -16.15 -21.34 23.20
N LEU A 249 -15.09 -20.69 22.72
CA LEU A 249 -14.08 -21.33 21.90
C LEU A 249 -12.71 -21.20 22.59
N SER A 250 -11.98 -22.31 22.69
CA SER A 250 -10.63 -22.33 23.27
C SER A 250 -9.58 -22.56 22.20
N GLY A 251 -8.33 -22.17 22.48
CA GLY A 251 -7.19 -22.41 21.62
C GLY A 251 -6.46 -23.73 21.98
N SER A 252 -5.80 -24.34 20.98
CA SER A 252 -5.04 -25.59 21.17
C SER A 252 -3.55 -25.50 20.85
N SER A 253 -3.03 -24.43 20.23
CA SER A 253 -1.63 -24.26 19.81
C SER A 253 -1.16 -25.41 18.92
N GLU A 254 -1.88 -25.70 17.84
CA GLU A 254 -1.56 -26.81 16.93
C GLU A 254 -1.14 -26.29 15.54
N PRO A 255 0.17 -26.03 15.31
CA PRO A 255 0.66 -25.41 14.07
C PRO A 255 0.27 -26.17 12.79
N ALA A 256 0.30 -27.50 12.81
CA ALA A 256 -0.04 -28.33 11.64
C ALA A 256 -1.53 -28.22 11.28
N LEU A 257 -2.42 -28.26 12.28
CA LEU A 257 -3.86 -28.09 12.06
C LEU A 257 -4.21 -26.65 11.69
N CYS A 258 -3.52 -25.65 12.26
CA CYS A 258 -3.64 -24.25 11.85
C CYS A 258 -3.28 -24.09 10.37
N ARG A 259 -2.17 -24.67 9.93
CA ARG A 259 -1.74 -24.67 8.53
C ARG A 259 -2.79 -25.31 7.62
N SER A 260 -3.34 -26.45 8.03
CA SER A 260 -4.42 -27.13 7.29
C SER A 260 -5.67 -26.25 7.17
N LEU A 261 -6.09 -25.64 8.26
CA LEU A 261 -7.25 -24.75 8.28
C LEU A 261 -7.04 -23.54 7.36
N VAL A 262 -5.88 -22.89 7.41
CA VAL A 262 -5.52 -21.78 6.53
C VAL A 262 -5.48 -22.20 5.07
N SER A 263 -4.98 -23.39 4.75
CA SER A 263 -4.91 -23.93 3.37
C SER A 263 -6.29 -24.00 2.71
N GLN A 264 -7.36 -24.20 3.46
CA GLN A 264 -8.73 -24.28 2.95
C GLN A 264 -9.25 -22.95 2.43
N LEU A 265 -8.60 -21.81 2.77
CA LEU A 265 -8.96 -20.51 2.24
C LEU A 265 -8.64 -20.37 0.75
N PHE A 266 -7.71 -21.15 0.23
CA PHE A 266 -7.15 -21.04 -1.12
C PHE A 266 -7.64 -22.17 -2.02
N ASN A 267 -8.02 -21.83 -3.24
CA ASN A 267 -8.24 -22.79 -4.32
C ASN A 267 -7.11 -22.65 -5.34
N PHE A 268 -6.25 -23.69 -5.43
CA PHE A 268 -5.13 -23.74 -6.36
C PHE A 268 -5.42 -24.57 -7.63
N SER A 269 -6.61 -25.20 -7.74
CA SER A 269 -6.94 -26.12 -8.83
C SER A 269 -7.81 -25.54 -9.94
N SER A 270 -8.24 -24.27 -9.82
CA SER A 270 -9.19 -23.65 -10.74
C SER A 270 -8.54 -22.73 -11.79
N CYS A 271 -7.28 -22.96 -12.16
CA CYS A 271 -6.57 -22.12 -13.13
C CYS A 271 -6.99 -22.42 -14.55
N HIS A 272 -7.40 -21.39 -15.31
CA HIS A 272 -7.73 -21.42 -16.73
C HIS A 272 -6.76 -20.60 -17.60
N PHE A 273 -5.71 -20.06 -17.00
CA PHE A 273 -4.63 -19.32 -17.65
C PHE A 273 -3.34 -20.15 -17.66
N SER A 274 -2.31 -19.67 -18.34
CA SER A 274 -0.99 -20.32 -18.32
C SER A 274 -0.39 -20.41 -16.92
N GLN A 275 -0.69 -19.42 -16.07
CA GLN A 275 -0.29 -19.36 -14.68
C GLN A 275 -1.31 -18.59 -13.85
N CYS A 276 -1.58 -19.08 -12.65
CA CYS A 276 -2.44 -18.40 -11.68
C CYS A 276 -1.74 -18.26 -10.34
N SER A 277 -2.23 -17.30 -9.56
CA SER A 277 -2.01 -17.26 -8.11
C SER A 277 -2.92 -18.29 -7.43
N PHE A 278 -4.11 -17.90 -6.99
CA PHE A 278 -5.12 -18.79 -6.41
C PHE A 278 -6.52 -18.33 -6.85
N ASN A 279 -7.52 -19.18 -6.63
CA ASN A 279 -8.93 -18.93 -7.02
C ASN A 279 -9.12 -18.64 -8.51
N GLY A 280 -8.28 -19.20 -9.37
CA GLY A 280 -8.35 -19.01 -10.82
C GLY A 280 -7.88 -17.63 -11.32
N VAL A 281 -7.26 -16.82 -10.48
CA VAL A 281 -6.79 -15.48 -10.86
C VAL A 281 -5.46 -15.58 -11.59
N PHE A 282 -5.39 -15.03 -12.79
CA PHE A 282 -4.14 -14.91 -13.54
C PHE A 282 -3.10 -14.12 -12.73
N GLN A 283 -1.87 -14.61 -12.71
CA GLN A 283 -0.73 -13.87 -12.18
C GLN A 283 0.55 -14.27 -12.92
N PRO A 284 1.27 -13.31 -13.53
CA PRO A 284 2.58 -13.61 -14.10
C PRO A 284 3.59 -13.93 -13.00
N PRO A 285 4.74 -14.56 -13.33
CA PRO A 285 5.78 -14.82 -12.35
C PRO A 285 6.23 -13.55 -11.64
N VAL A 286 6.41 -13.64 -10.33
CA VAL A 286 6.96 -12.53 -9.53
C VAL A 286 8.45 -12.35 -9.86
N THR A 287 8.82 -11.14 -10.22
CA THR A 287 10.19 -10.79 -10.62
C THR A 287 10.62 -9.47 -9.99
N GLY A 288 11.93 -9.33 -9.73
CA GLY A 288 12.47 -8.13 -9.12
C GLY A 288 12.26 -8.07 -7.61
N SER A 289 12.40 -6.88 -7.05
CA SER A 289 12.25 -6.65 -5.60
C SER A 289 10.87 -6.14 -5.27
N PHE A 290 10.39 -6.46 -4.08
CA PHE A 290 9.08 -6.07 -3.58
C PHE A 290 9.18 -5.36 -2.24
N ILE A 291 8.24 -4.47 -1.99
CA ILE A 291 7.96 -3.93 -0.67
C ILE A 291 6.62 -4.46 -0.17
N ALA A 292 6.60 -4.96 1.05
CA ALA A 292 5.43 -5.48 1.72
C ALA A 292 5.13 -4.64 2.97
N PHE A 293 3.98 -4.02 3.02
CA PHE A 293 3.60 -3.07 4.06
C PHE A 293 2.27 -3.45 4.73
N SER A 294 1.75 -2.59 5.60
CA SER A 294 0.56 -2.84 6.41
C SER A 294 0.70 -4.10 7.28
N ALA A 295 -0.26 -5.02 7.30
CA ALA A 295 -0.20 -6.20 8.15
C ALA A 295 0.95 -7.16 7.79
N PHE A 296 1.49 -7.13 6.58
CA PHE A 296 2.75 -7.84 6.27
C PHE A 296 3.88 -7.37 7.19
N PHE A 297 4.06 -6.04 7.27
CA PHE A 297 5.09 -5.45 8.12
C PHE A 297 4.85 -5.77 9.59
N TYR A 298 3.66 -5.52 10.13
CA TYR A 298 3.38 -5.71 11.56
C TYR A 298 3.55 -7.16 12.00
N THR A 299 3.20 -8.12 11.15
CA THR A 299 3.38 -9.55 11.44
C THR A 299 4.86 -9.93 11.50
N VAL A 300 5.66 -9.49 10.53
CA VAL A 300 7.10 -9.77 10.51
C VAL A 300 7.82 -9.02 11.63
N ASP A 301 7.43 -7.78 11.92
CA ASP A 301 7.99 -7.00 13.03
C ASP A 301 7.75 -7.71 14.37
N PHE A 302 6.55 -8.24 14.61
CA PHE A 302 6.26 -9.04 15.80
C PHE A 302 7.17 -10.28 15.91
N LEU A 303 7.34 -11.03 14.81
CA LEU A 303 8.22 -12.20 14.80
C LEU A 303 9.68 -11.83 15.09
N ARG A 304 10.17 -10.73 14.53
CA ARG A 304 11.57 -10.29 14.68
C ARG A 304 11.84 -9.63 16.04
N THR A 305 11.00 -8.67 16.43
CA THR A 305 11.28 -7.81 17.60
C THR A 305 10.75 -8.40 18.89
N VAL A 306 9.57 -8.99 18.90
CA VAL A 306 8.94 -9.56 20.10
C VAL A 306 9.38 -11.01 20.29
N MET A 307 9.30 -11.83 19.24
CA MET A 307 9.66 -13.24 19.32
C MET A 307 11.17 -13.47 19.18
N GLY A 308 11.94 -12.50 18.67
CA GLY A 308 13.38 -12.63 18.43
C GLY A 308 13.74 -13.65 17.35
N LEU A 309 12.84 -13.92 16.41
CA LEU A 309 13.00 -14.92 15.38
C LEU A 309 13.40 -14.31 14.04
N PRO A 310 14.39 -14.86 13.31
CA PRO A 310 14.78 -14.33 12.00
C PRO A 310 13.71 -14.62 10.94
N VAL A 311 13.51 -13.66 10.05
CA VAL A 311 12.60 -13.76 8.89
C VAL A 311 13.31 -13.18 7.66
N ALA A 312 14.36 -13.84 7.19
CA ALA A 312 15.10 -13.46 5.99
C ALA A 312 14.80 -14.39 4.80
N THR A 313 14.37 -15.61 5.06
CA THR A 313 14.02 -16.61 4.05
C THR A 313 12.61 -17.15 4.30
N LEU A 314 11.99 -17.78 3.28
CA LEU A 314 10.69 -18.44 3.45
C LEU A 314 10.76 -19.54 4.51
N GLN A 315 11.85 -20.31 4.53
CA GLN A 315 12.07 -21.34 5.54
C GLN A 315 12.14 -20.74 6.95
N GLN A 316 12.84 -19.61 7.13
CA GLN A 316 12.86 -18.91 8.42
C GLN A 316 11.48 -18.40 8.82
N LEU A 317 10.71 -17.87 7.89
CA LEU A 317 9.33 -17.45 8.14
C LEU A 317 8.46 -18.65 8.56
N GLU A 318 8.61 -19.81 7.93
CA GLU A 318 7.89 -21.03 8.30
C GLU A 318 8.25 -21.50 9.70
N VAL A 319 9.54 -21.55 10.03
CA VAL A 319 10.04 -21.94 11.37
C VAL A 319 9.56 -20.93 12.42
N ALA A 320 9.68 -19.63 12.17
CA ALA A 320 9.21 -18.59 13.07
C ALA A 320 7.70 -18.69 13.33
N THR A 321 6.92 -18.91 12.28
CA THR A 321 5.47 -19.11 12.37
C THR A 321 5.12 -20.35 13.20
N THR A 322 5.78 -21.49 12.94
CA THR A 322 5.58 -22.73 13.69
C THR A 322 5.93 -22.55 15.17
N THR A 323 7.03 -21.85 15.47
CA THR A 323 7.45 -21.54 16.84
C THR A 323 6.42 -20.67 17.54
N LEU A 324 5.93 -19.62 16.88
CA LEU A 324 4.87 -18.75 17.42
C LEU A 324 3.59 -19.55 17.69
N CYS A 325 3.15 -20.36 16.74
CA CYS A 325 1.91 -21.14 16.84
C CYS A 325 1.96 -22.24 17.93
N SER A 326 3.15 -22.62 18.39
CA SER A 326 3.35 -23.60 19.46
C SER A 326 3.31 -22.99 20.85
N GLN A 327 3.35 -21.64 20.97
CA GLN A 327 3.35 -20.96 22.26
C GLN A 327 1.99 -21.06 22.95
N THR A 328 2.02 -21.14 24.28
CA THR A 328 0.83 -21.02 25.13
C THR A 328 0.46 -19.55 25.36
N TRP A 329 -0.75 -19.34 25.84
CA TRP A 329 -1.25 -18.01 26.16
C TRP A 329 -0.38 -17.31 27.23
N SER A 330 0.04 -18.03 28.27
CA SER A 330 0.90 -17.51 29.33
C SER A 330 2.29 -17.12 28.83
N GLU A 331 2.87 -17.91 27.92
CA GLU A 331 4.18 -17.60 27.32
C GLU A 331 4.11 -16.34 26.44
N LEU A 332 3.06 -16.19 25.62
CA LEU A 332 2.86 -15.01 24.78
C LEU A 332 2.62 -13.76 25.62
N GLN A 333 1.79 -13.83 26.66
CA GLN A 333 1.56 -12.70 27.56
C GLN A 333 2.82 -12.26 28.30
N ALA A 334 3.67 -13.20 28.69
CA ALA A 334 4.94 -12.87 29.33
C ALA A 334 5.90 -12.15 28.40
N ARG A 335 5.89 -12.50 27.09
CA ARG A 335 6.73 -11.86 26.07
C ARG A 335 6.23 -10.47 25.66
N ALA A 336 4.92 -10.29 25.54
CA ALA A 336 4.31 -9.08 24.98
C ALA A 336 3.07 -8.64 25.77
N PRO A 337 3.22 -8.19 27.03
CA PRO A 337 2.09 -7.82 27.87
C PRO A 337 1.27 -6.65 27.31
N GLY A 338 1.88 -5.76 26.51
CA GLY A 338 1.22 -4.63 25.86
C GLY A 338 0.37 -5.00 24.63
N GLU A 339 0.59 -6.19 24.07
CA GLU A 339 -0.06 -6.64 22.82
C GLU A 339 -1.26 -7.57 23.05
N ARG A 340 -1.76 -7.66 24.28
CA ARG A 340 -2.73 -8.66 24.73
C ARG A 340 -3.94 -8.83 23.80
N ALA A 341 -4.45 -7.74 23.24
CA ALA A 341 -5.60 -7.78 22.34
C ALA A 341 -5.30 -8.48 21.00
N HIS A 342 -4.05 -8.45 20.53
CA HIS A 342 -3.62 -8.98 19.23
C HIS A 342 -3.00 -10.36 19.31
N LEU A 343 -2.44 -10.73 20.48
CA LEU A 343 -1.72 -11.99 20.68
C LEU A 343 -2.46 -13.25 20.20
N PRO A 344 -3.78 -13.42 20.40
CA PRO A 344 -4.49 -14.63 19.98
C PRO A 344 -4.43 -14.86 18.47
N ASN A 345 -4.24 -13.80 17.69
CA ASN A 345 -4.40 -13.80 16.24
C ASN A 345 -3.08 -13.83 15.45
N TYR A 346 -1.93 -13.64 16.11
CA TYR A 346 -0.65 -13.59 15.40
C TYR A 346 -0.28 -14.91 14.73
N CYS A 347 -0.54 -16.04 15.35
CA CYS A 347 -0.29 -17.35 14.74
C CYS A 347 -1.07 -17.52 13.43
N ALA A 348 -2.38 -17.28 13.45
CA ALA A 348 -3.23 -17.36 12.26
C ALA A 348 -2.77 -16.39 11.16
N GLY A 349 -2.44 -15.15 11.53
CA GLY A 349 -1.94 -14.12 10.61
C GLY A 349 -0.62 -14.50 9.95
N ALA A 350 0.34 -14.99 10.73
CA ALA A 350 1.65 -15.42 10.23
C ALA A 350 1.54 -16.67 9.32
N THR A 351 0.69 -17.63 9.69
CA THR A 351 0.42 -18.83 8.89
C THR A 351 -0.22 -18.46 7.55
N PHE A 352 -1.19 -17.56 7.56
CA PHE A 352 -1.83 -17.05 6.35
C PHE A 352 -0.83 -16.31 5.46
N MET A 353 -0.03 -15.41 6.04
CA MET A 353 0.98 -14.64 5.31
C MET A 353 2.00 -15.56 4.64
N HIS A 354 2.50 -16.57 5.34
CA HIS A 354 3.43 -17.54 4.77
C HIS A 354 2.83 -18.28 3.56
N GLN A 355 1.59 -18.78 3.67
CA GLN A 355 0.92 -19.48 2.57
C GLN A 355 0.56 -18.54 1.42
N LEU A 356 0.15 -17.32 1.71
CA LEU A 356 -0.15 -16.30 0.70
C LEU A 356 1.10 -15.98 -0.14
N LEU A 357 2.24 -15.74 0.52
CA LEU A 357 3.49 -15.42 -0.18
C LEU A 357 4.04 -16.60 -0.96
N SER A 358 4.16 -17.77 -0.32
CA SER A 358 4.80 -18.94 -0.93
C SER A 358 3.94 -19.61 -2.00
N ARG A 359 2.69 -19.95 -1.66
CA ARG A 359 1.79 -20.69 -2.56
C ARG A 359 0.84 -19.78 -3.33
N GLY A 360 0.36 -18.72 -2.69
CA GLY A 360 -0.59 -17.79 -3.28
C GLY A 360 0.06 -16.94 -4.37
N TYR A 361 1.10 -16.21 -4.03
CA TYR A 361 1.82 -15.32 -4.95
C TYR A 361 3.01 -15.98 -5.64
N GLY A 362 3.43 -17.16 -5.20
CA GLY A 362 4.47 -17.95 -5.86
C GLY A 362 5.89 -17.45 -5.62
N PHE A 363 6.16 -16.79 -4.48
CA PHE A 363 7.52 -16.48 -4.08
C PHE A 363 8.27 -17.76 -3.70
N ASP A 364 9.36 -18.06 -4.37
CA ASP A 364 10.35 -19.05 -3.94
C ASP A 364 11.39 -18.41 -3.00
N GLU A 365 12.34 -19.16 -2.50
CA GLU A 365 13.39 -18.65 -1.59
C GLU A 365 14.19 -17.51 -2.21
N ARG A 366 14.46 -17.58 -3.51
CA ARG A 366 15.20 -16.54 -4.24
C ARG A 366 14.38 -15.26 -4.36
N ALA A 367 13.13 -15.37 -4.79
CA ALA A 367 12.25 -14.20 -4.95
C ALA A 367 11.94 -13.57 -3.58
N PHE A 368 11.74 -14.37 -2.54
CA PHE A 368 11.46 -13.89 -1.20
C PHE A 368 12.61 -13.08 -0.61
N SER A 369 13.86 -13.40 -0.94
CA SER A 369 15.03 -12.61 -0.51
C SER A 369 15.01 -11.16 -1.02
N GLY A 370 14.26 -10.89 -2.08
CA GLY A 370 14.03 -9.55 -2.62
C GLY A 370 12.84 -8.80 -1.99
N VAL A 371 12.15 -9.40 -1.00
CA VAL A 371 11.03 -8.76 -0.31
C VAL A 371 11.51 -7.98 0.91
N THR A 372 11.19 -6.70 0.95
CA THR A 372 11.44 -5.84 2.11
C THR A 372 10.12 -5.58 2.85
N PHE A 373 10.08 -5.90 4.13
CA PHE A 373 8.95 -5.61 5.01
C PHE A 373 9.14 -4.25 5.65
N GLN A 374 8.34 -3.26 5.25
CA GLN A 374 8.54 -1.87 5.65
C GLN A 374 7.23 -1.10 5.52
N ASN A 375 6.88 -0.30 6.53
CA ASN A 375 5.66 0.52 6.53
C ASN A 375 5.93 2.02 6.38
N LYS A 376 7.19 2.45 6.30
CA LYS A 376 7.60 3.83 6.05
C LYS A 376 8.79 3.88 5.11
N ALA A 377 8.86 4.93 4.30
CA ALA A 377 10.03 5.33 3.54
C ALA A 377 10.44 6.73 4.00
N GLY A 378 11.58 6.82 4.71
CA GLY A 378 11.87 7.99 5.53
C GLY A 378 10.81 8.17 6.61
N ASP A 379 10.27 9.38 6.73
CA ASP A 379 9.21 9.71 7.69
C ASP A 379 7.79 9.52 7.12
N THR A 380 7.65 9.11 5.86
CA THR A 380 6.36 8.98 5.18
C THR A 380 5.86 7.55 5.19
N ALA A 381 4.61 7.34 5.60
CA ALA A 381 3.97 6.03 5.57
C ALA A 381 3.79 5.52 4.15
N VAL A 382 4.11 4.24 3.93
CA VAL A 382 3.84 3.54 2.67
C VAL A 382 2.44 2.94 2.75
N GLY A 383 1.62 3.29 1.76
CA GLY A 383 0.24 2.83 1.61
C GLY A 383 -0.40 3.53 0.41
N TRP A 384 -1.65 3.26 0.13
CA TRP A 384 -2.33 3.81 -1.04
C TRP A 384 -2.63 5.34 -0.95
N ALA A 385 -2.66 5.90 0.26
CA ALA A 385 -3.17 7.27 0.48
C ALA A 385 -2.36 8.35 -0.25
N LEU A 386 -1.03 8.27 -0.22
CA LEU A 386 -0.17 9.23 -0.95
C LEU A 386 -0.36 9.11 -2.46
N GLY A 387 -0.35 7.89 -3.01
CA GLY A 387 -0.56 7.67 -4.45
C GLY A 387 -1.92 8.18 -4.92
N TYR A 388 -2.97 7.98 -4.12
CA TYR A 388 -4.30 8.52 -4.38
C TYR A 388 -4.29 10.05 -4.44
N MET A 389 -3.69 10.71 -3.46
CA MET A 389 -3.56 12.17 -3.42
C MET A 389 -2.74 12.68 -4.61
N LEU A 390 -1.61 12.07 -4.92
CA LEU A 390 -0.76 12.45 -6.05
C LEU A 390 -1.53 12.36 -7.38
N ASN A 391 -2.31 11.29 -7.57
CA ASN A 391 -3.13 11.11 -8.76
C ASN A 391 -4.21 12.19 -8.88
N LEU A 392 -4.92 12.51 -7.80
CA LEU A 392 -6.01 13.49 -7.80
C LEU A 392 -5.53 14.94 -7.94
N THR A 393 -4.33 15.25 -7.48
CA THR A 393 -3.75 16.58 -7.55
C THR A 393 -2.90 16.81 -8.81
N ASN A 394 -2.78 15.81 -9.68
CA ASN A 394 -1.88 15.83 -10.84
C ASN A 394 -0.42 16.19 -10.45
N LEU A 395 0.01 15.79 -9.27
CA LEU A 395 1.38 16.01 -8.80
C LEU A 395 2.36 14.96 -9.35
N ILE A 396 1.84 13.91 -9.99
CA ILE A 396 2.64 12.96 -10.75
C ILE A 396 2.66 13.45 -12.20
N PRO A 397 3.80 13.90 -12.73
CA PRO A 397 3.85 14.36 -14.12
C PRO A 397 3.63 13.19 -15.07
N ALA A 398 2.57 13.26 -15.88
CA ALA A 398 2.28 12.28 -16.94
C ALA A 398 3.14 12.52 -18.19
N ASP A 399 3.60 13.74 -18.39
CA ASP A 399 4.46 14.13 -19.51
C ASP A 399 5.91 14.30 -19.07
N PRO A 400 6.89 14.10 -19.98
CA PRO A 400 8.26 14.47 -19.67
C PRO A 400 8.29 15.95 -19.27
N PRO A 401 9.07 16.29 -18.24
CA PRO A 401 9.25 17.69 -17.89
C PRO A 401 9.73 18.41 -19.13
N GLY A 402 9.06 19.50 -19.50
CA GLY A 402 9.52 20.37 -20.57
C GLY A 402 10.97 20.80 -20.29
N LEU A 403 11.68 21.23 -21.30
CA LEU A 403 13.08 21.67 -21.20
C LEU A 403 13.28 22.48 -19.91
N ARG A 404 13.96 21.87 -18.94
CA ARG A 404 14.30 22.55 -17.69
C ARG A 404 15.40 23.56 -17.98
N LYS A 405 15.21 24.75 -17.49
CA LYS A 405 16.34 25.66 -17.34
C LYS A 405 17.28 25.02 -16.33
N GLY A 406 18.44 24.54 -16.78
CA GLY A 406 19.41 23.82 -15.93
C GLY A 406 20.01 24.66 -14.81
N THR A 407 19.74 25.99 -14.82
CA THR A 407 20.23 26.96 -13.85
C THR A 407 19.17 28.02 -13.60
N ASP A 408 19.26 28.74 -12.49
CA ASP A 408 18.47 29.94 -12.25
C ASP A 408 18.73 31.00 -13.35
N PHE A 409 17.81 31.94 -13.50
CA PHE A 409 17.86 32.93 -14.57
C PHE A 409 19.18 33.75 -14.56
N SER A 410 19.67 34.07 -13.36
CA SER A 410 20.90 34.86 -13.19
C SER A 410 22.12 34.08 -13.66
N SER A 411 22.27 32.85 -13.23
CA SER A 411 23.35 31.95 -13.65
C SER A 411 23.28 31.64 -15.14
N TRP A 412 22.10 31.48 -15.71
CA TRP A 412 21.90 31.26 -17.14
C TRP A 412 22.36 32.48 -17.97
N VAL A 413 21.98 33.70 -17.53
CA VAL A 413 22.42 34.95 -18.18
C VAL A 413 23.91 35.10 -18.13
N VAL A 414 24.55 34.83 -16.98
CA VAL A 414 26.04 34.89 -16.84
C VAL A 414 26.72 33.89 -17.77
N LEU A 415 26.23 32.65 -17.83
CA LEU A 415 26.80 31.63 -18.73
C LEU A 415 26.66 32.02 -20.20
N LEU A 416 25.52 32.58 -20.58
CA LEU A 416 25.27 33.05 -21.95
C LEU A 416 26.19 34.19 -22.34
N LEU A 417 26.41 35.15 -21.43
CA LEU A 417 27.32 36.28 -21.65
C LEU A 417 28.80 35.79 -21.74
N LEU A 418 29.20 34.86 -20.89
CA LEU A 418 30.54 34.23 -20.95
C LEU A 418 30.74 33.49 -22.28
N PHE A 419 29.74 32.70 -22.70
CA PHE A 419 29.81 32.01 -23.98
C PHE A 419 29.89 32.97 -25.17
N ALA A 420 29.12 34.03 -25.16
CA ALA A 420 29.17 35.09 -26.17
C ALA A 420 30.54 35.82 -26.19
N ALA A 421 31.12 36.09 -25.02
CA ALA A 421 32.44 36.70 -24.91
C ALA A 421 33.54 35.77 -25.47
N VAL A 422 33.49 34.47 -25.19
CA VAL A 422 34.43 33.47 -25.75
C VAL A 422 34.33 33.41 -27.28
N LEU A 423 33.08 33.40 -27.81
CA LEU A 423 32.89 33.39 -29.26
C LEU A 423 33.42 34.65 -29.93
N LEU A 424 33.20 35.84 -29.32
CA LEU A 424 33.72 37.10 -29.82
C LEU A 424 35.27 37.12 -29.80
N ALA A 425 35.87 36.64 -28.71
CA ALA A 425 37.33 36.53 -28.60
C ALA A 425 37.89 35.58 -29.69
N ALA A 426 37.28 34.42 -29.88
CA ALA A 426 37.67 33.47 -30.95
C ALA A 426 37.53 34.11 -32.34
N LEU A 427 36.43 34.84 -32.60
CA LEU A 427 36.24 35.53 -33.87
C LEU A 427 37.30 36.60 -34.10
N VAL A 428 37.62 37.40 -33.08
CA VAL A 428 38.67 38.44 -33.15
C VAL A 428 40.04 37.81 -33.45
N LEU A 429 40.38 36.66 -32.81
CA LEU A 429 41.60 35.95 -33.06
C LEU A 429 41.69 35.41 -34.50
N LEU A 430 40.60 34.82 -34.99
CA LEU A 430 40.52 34.34 -36.38
C LEU A 430 40.66 35.50 -37.39
N LEU A 431 40.03 36.62 -37.13
CA LEU A 431 40.14 37.81 -37.98
C LEU A 431 41.58 38.40 -37.98
N ARG A 432 42.24 38.40 -36.81
CA ARG A 432 43.67 38.81 -36.70
C ARG A 432 44.58 37.83 -37.47
N GLN A 433 44.37 36.53 -37.34
CA GLN A 433 45.14 35.53 -38.11
C GLN A 433 44.90 35.67 -39.63
N ALA A 434 43.65 35.85 -40.04
CA ALA A 434 43.32 36.08 -41.47
C ALA A 434 43.92 37.37 -42.05
N ARG A 435 44.03 38.42 -41.23
CA ARG A 435 44.72 39.66 -41.62
C ARG A 435 46.21 39.47 -41.67
N SER A 436 46.84 38.77 -40.73
CA SER A 436 48.27 38.48 -40.73
C SER A 436 48.64 37.60 -41.91
N ALA A 437 47.82 36.67 -42.32
CA ALA A 437 48.06 35.79 -43.49
C ALA A 437 47.93 36.54 -44.84
N LYS A 438 47.36 37.74 -44.84
CA LYS A 438 47.19 38.57 -46.06
C LYS A 438 48.26 39.67 -46.23
N SER A 439 49.29 39.66 -45.38
CA SER A 439 50.46 40.55 -45.58
C SER A 439 51.47 39.86 -46.54
N PRO A 440 51.50 40.18 -47.84
CA PRO A 440 52.52 39.66 -48.71
C PRO A 440 53.88 40.30 -48.31
N GLY A 441 54.90 39.47 -48.14
CA GLY A 441 56.21 39.95 -47.96
C GLY A 441 56.58 40.84 -49.13
N ALA A 442 56.84 42.09 -48.83
CA ALA A 442 57.55 42.96 -49.80
C ALA A 442 59.02 42.50 -49.88
N ILE A 443 59.39 42.04 -51.04
CA ILE A 443 60.80 41.96 -51.47
C ILE A 443 61.19 43.33 -51.91
#